data_6aa85e110dacf4176e693d5199debb79
#
_entry.id   6aa85e110dacf4176e693d5199debb79
#
_cell.length_a   1.000
_cell.length_b   1.000
_cell.length_c   1.000
_cell.angle_alpha   90.00
_cell.angle_beta   90.00
_cell.angle_gamma   90.00
#
_symmetry.space_group_name_H-M   'P 1'
#
loop_
_entity.id
_entity.type
_entity.pdbx_description
1 polymer ?
#
loop_
_entity_poly.entity_id
_entity_poly.type
_entity_poly.pdbx_seq_one_letter_code
_entity_poly.pdbx_strand_id
1 'polypeptide(L)'
;FLTGIEIHPGARIGKGFFIDHGMGVVIGETTEIGDNVTMYHDITLGGTTVFDKNGKVTAKRHPTIGNNVIIGSGAQVLGPIKIGNNAKIGSNAIVVKEVPANTTVIGMAAHKVQELSRKEAQKFCAYGIDASHPDPMEERFEKLCRELENVKKELAELKKEKKNDAK
;
A
#
# COMPACT_ATOMS: atom_id res chain seq x y z
N PHE A 1 -19.50 -0.18 18.59
CA PHE A 1 -19.79 -1.63 18.65
C PHE A 1 -20.92 -2.03 17.69
N LEU A 2 -22.03 -1.32 17.65
CA LEU A 2 -23.19 -1.66 16.82
C LEU A 2 -22.94 -1.54 15.31
N THR A 3 -22.08 -0.66 14.89
CA THR A 3 -21.82 -0.35 13.47
C THR A 3 -20.56 -1.01 12.93
N GLY A 4 -19.69 -1.54 13.82
CA GLY A 4 -18.35 -2.00 13.42
C GLY A 4 -17.41 -0.88 12.95
N ILE A 5 -17.73 0.38 13.24
CA ILE A 5 -16.92 1.56 12.94
C ILE A 5 -16.30 2.07 14.23
N GLU A 6 -14.99 2.27 14.24
CA GLU A 6 -14.26 2.88 15.34
C GLU A 6 -13.71 4.26 14.92
N ILE A 7 -14.15 5.30 15.58
CA ILE A 7 -13.65 6.68 15.42
C ILE A 7 -13.20 7.18 16.77
N HIS A 8 -11.89 7.43 16.92
CA HIS A 8 -11.36 7.97 18.15
C HIS A 8 -11.90 9.39 18.39
N PRO A 9 -12.35 9.73 19.61
CA PRO A 9 -12.94 11.05 19.88
C PRO A 9 -12.00 12.24 19.66
N GLY A 10 -10.69 12.02 19.61
CA GLY A 10 -9.69 13.03 19.27
C GLY A 10 -9.57 13.33 17.77
N ALA A 11 -10.14 12.50 16.89
CA ALA A 11 -10.10 12.73 15.46
C ALA A 11 -10.86 13.99 15.06
N ARG A 12 -10.32 14.73 14.09
CA ARG A 12 -10.95 15.95 13.54
C ARG A 12 -11.49 15.64 12.16
N ILE A 13 -12.78 15.85 11.96
CA ILE A 13 -13.49 15.50 10.73
C ILE A 13 -14.21 16.73 10.17
N GLY A 14 -13.94 17.05 8.92
CA GLY A 14 -14.56 18.14 8.17
C GLY A 14 -16.01 17.86 7.77
N LYS A 15 -16.57 18.74 6.97
CA LYS A 15 -17.97 18.65 6.51
C LYS A 15 -18.12 17.65 5.37
N GLY A 16 -19.30 17.05 5.22
CA GLY A 16 -19.60 16.16 4.10
C GLY A 16 -18.79 14.85 4.11
N PHE A 17 -18.28 14.43 5.28
CA PHE A 17 -17.63 13.14 5.42
C PHE A 17 -18.66 12.01 5.27
N PHE A 18 -18.36 11.07 4.39
CA PHE A 18 -19.24 9.96 4.08
C PHE A 18 -18.51 8.61 4.20
N ILE A 19 -19.12 7.67 4.92
CA ILE A 19 -18.65 6.28 5.02
C ILE A 19 -19.71 5.39 4.39
N ASP A 20 -19.31 4.65 3.36
CA ASP A 20 -20.16 3.66 2.72
C ASP A 20 -19.74 2.24 3.15
N HIS A 21 -20.71 1.43 3.61
CA HIS A 21 -20.47 0.08 4.12
C HIS A 21 -19.42 0.01 5.24
N GLY A 22 -19.53 0.85 6.27
CA GLY A 22 -18.47 1.21 7.21
C GLY A 22 -17.89 0.13 8.13
N MET A 23 -18.28 -1.15 8.02
CA MET A 23 -17.74 -2.22 8.83
C MET A 23 -16.21 -2.26 8.75
N GLY A 24 -15.52 -2.41 9.88
CA GLY A 24 -14.06 -2.48 9.96
C GLY A 24 -13.32 -1.15 9.78
N VAL A 25 -14.01 -0.01 9.65
CA VAL A 25 -13.37 1.30 9.59
C VAL A 25 -12.77 1.65 10.95
N VAL A 26 -11.49 2.05 10.96
CA VAL A 26 -10.77 2.54 12.14
C VAL A 26 -10.12 3.89 11.87
N ILE A 27 -10.48 4.90 12.65
CA ILE A 27 -9.93 6.26 12.56
C ILE A 27 -9.24 6.62 13.87
N GLY A 28 -7.90 6.72 13.83
CA GLY A 28 -7.08 6.95 15.00
C GLY A 28 -7.12 8.39 15.54
N GLU A 29 -6.63 8.57 16.76
CA GLU A 29 -6.74 9.76 17.60
C GLU A 29 -6.35 11.08 16.95
N THR A 30 -5.18 11.15 16.32
CA THR A 30 -4.65 12.38 15.75
C THR A 30 -4.92 12.53 14.25
N THR A 31 -5.89 11.76 13.73
CA THR A 31 -6.34 11.87 12.34
C THR A 31 -7.02 13.21 12.09
N GLU A 32 -6.73 13.81 10.97
CA GLU A 32 -7.43 14.97 10.46
C GLU A 32 -8.02 14.63 9.09
N ILE A 33 -9.31 14.89 8.90
CA ILE A 33 -10.04 14.61 7.66
C ILE A 33 -10.65 15.93 7.18
N GLY A 34 -10.36 16.29 5.94
CA GLY A 34 -10.92 17.48 5.29
C GLY A 34 -12.40 17.33 4.91
N ASP A 35 -12.85 18.24 4.08
CA ASP A 35 -14.25 18.27 3.64
C ASP A 35 -14.51 17.31 2.46
N ASN A 36 -15.74 16.78 2.38
CA ASN A 36 -16.24 15.91 1.29
C ASN A 36 -15.36 14.67 1.05
N VAL A 37 -14.87 14.06 2.10
CA VAL A 37 -14.10 12.81 2.02
C VAL A 37 -15.06 11.63 2.01
N THR A 38 -14.81 10.67 1.10
CA THR A 38 -15.54 9.40 1.02
C THR A 38 -14.63 8.24 1.39
N MET A 39 -15.11 7.38 2.27
CA MET A 39 -14.42 6.15 2.69
C MET A 39 -15.35 4.95 2.55
N TYR A 40 -14.76 3.79 2.28
CA TYR A 40 -15.48 2.49 2.25
C TYR A 40 -15.14 1.64 3.48
N HIS A 41 -15.55 0.38 3.50
CA HIS A 41 -15.30 -0.55 4.61
C HIS A 41 -13.82 -0.93 4.78
N ASP A 42 -13.48 -1.48 5.96
CA ASP A 42 -12.16 -2.02 6.32
C ASP A 42 -10.99 -1.03 6.13
N ILE A 43 -11.25 0.26 6.13
CA ILE A 43 -10.22 1.28 6.03
C ILE A 43 -9.64 1.57 7.40
N THR A 44 -8.30 1.61 7.48
CA THR A 44 -7.61 2.06 8.69
C THR A 44 -6.84 3.35 8.42
N LEU A 45 -7.15 4.41 9.16
CA LEU A 45 -6.34 5.60 9.31
C LEU A 45 -5.50 5.47 10.58
N GLY A 46 -4.39 4.74 10.46
CA GLY A 46 -3.60 4.21 11.58
C GLY A 46 -2.39 5.08 11.94
N GLY A 47 -1.95 4.95 13.18
CA GLY A 47 -0.76 5.61 13.68
C GLY A 47 0.48 4.73 13.54
N THR A 48 1.62 5.38 13.37
CA THR A 48 2.94 4.78 13.56
C THR A 48 3.69 5.49 14.67
N THR A 49 4.64 4.81 15.31
CA THR A 49 5.51 5.47 16.29
C THR A 49 6.53 6.32 15.55
N VAL A 50 6.48 7.64 15.78
CA VAL A 50 7.43 8.59 15.21
C VAL A 50 8.15 9.29 16.33
N PHE A 51 9.47 9.31 16.28
CA PHE A 51 10.33 10.01 17.23
C PHE A 51 10.78 11.34 16.63
N ASP A 52 10.77 12.38 17.46
CA ASP A 52 11.36 13.68 17.13
C ASP A 52 12.92 13.61 17.15
N LYS A 53 13.56 14.72 16.82
CA LYS A 53 15.03 14.83 16.82
C LYS A 53 15.68 14.55 18.19
N ASN A 54 14.89 14.59 19.27
CA ASN A 54 15.33 14.36 20.64
C ASN A 54 14.96 12.95 21.15
N GLY A 55 14.45 12.07 20.26
CA GLY A 55 14.01 10.74 20.63
C GLY A 55 12.67 10.67 21.37
N LYS A 56 11.92 11.77 21.42
CA LYS A 56 10.59 11.82 22.05
C LYS A 56 9.52 11.43 21.04
N VAL A 57 8.54 10.62 21.45
CA VAL A 57 7.39 10.26 20.60
C VAL A 57 6.59 11.52 20.25
N THR A 58 6.37 11.75 18.96
CA THR A 58 5.57 12.88 18.48
C THR A 58 4.09 12.66 18.77
N ALA A 59 3.37 13.75 19.09
CA ALA A 59 1.92 13.69 19.32
C ALA A 59 1.16 13.32 18.04
N LYS A 60 1.56 13.86 16.88
CA LYS A 60 0.98 13.54 15.56
C LYS A 60 1.54 12.25 15.03
N ARG A 61 0.70 11.19 14.94
CA ARG A 61 1.10 9.86 14.48
C ARG A 61 0.13 9.24 13.48
N HIS A 62 -1.01 9.89 13.21
CA HIS A 62 -2.03 9.46 12.26
C HIS A 62 -2.08 10.40 11.06
N PRO A 63 -2.66 9.96 9.93
CA PRO A 63 -2.66 10.72 8.68
C PRO A 63 -3.49 12.02 8.74
N THR A 64 -3.18 12.91 7.80
CA THR A 64 -3.98 14.08 7.46
C THR A 64 -4.53 13.91 6.05
N ILE A 65 -5.83 13.84 5.92
CA ILE A 65 -6.57 13.65 4.67
C ILE A 65 -7.07 15.00 4.19
N GLY A 66 -6.76 15.36 2.95
CA GLY A 66 -7.24 16.59 2.31
C GLY A 66 -8.73 16.56 1.94
N ASN A 67 -9.17 17.59 1.23
CA ASN A 67 -10.56 17.70 0.78
C ASN A 67 -10.84 16.85 -0.47
N ASN A 68 -12.08 16.39 -0.63
CA ASN A 68 -12.57 15.63 -1.79
C ASN A 68 -11.76 14.35 -2.06
N VAL A 69 -11.20 13.73 -1.03
CA VAL A 69 -10.43 12.49 -1.14
C VAL A 69 -11.39 11.30 -1.16
N ILE A 70 -11.06 10.29 -1.97
CA ILE A 70 -11.77 9.00 -2.00
C ILE A 70 -10.80 7.91 -1.58
N ILE A 71 -11.19 7.11 -0.59
CA ILE A 71 -10.38 6.00 -0.08
C ILE A 71 -11.16 4.70 -0.28
N GLY A 72 -10.61 3.82 -1.11
CA GLY A 72 -11.21 2.52 -1.45
C GLY A 72 -11.14 1.52 -0.29
N SER A 73 -12.04 0.54 -0.32
CA SER A 73 -12.20 -0.49 0.72
C SER A 73 -10.89 -1.22 1.04
N GLY A 74 -10.69 -1.52 2.32
CA GLY A 74 -9.51 -2.25 2.80
C GLY A 74 -8.20 -1.46 2.78
N ALA A 75 -8.21 -0.19 2.38
CA ALA A 75 -6.99 0.61 2.31
C ALA A 75 -6.44 0.93 3.71
N GLN A 76 -5.12 0.82 3.86
CA GLN A 76 -4.40 1.09 5.09
C GLN A 76 -3.55 2.35 4.91
N VAL A 77 -3.92 3.47 5.52
CA VAL A 77 -3.17 4.73 5.48
C VAL A 77 -2.48 4.92 6.83
N LEU A 78 -1.17 4.77 6.85
CA LEU A 78 -0.42 4.59 8.09
C LEU A 78 0.63 5.67 8.31
N GLY A 79 0.62 6.25 9.50
CA GLY A 79 1.59 7.26 9.93
C GLY A 79 1.13 8.70 9.73
N PRO A 80 1.93 9.69 10.16
CA PRO A 80 1.61 11.11 10.08
C PRO A 80 1.80 11.68 8.66
N ILE A 81 1.37 10.93 7.66
CA ILE A 81 1.49 11.28 6.24
C ILE A 81 0.35 12.18 5.80
N LYS A 82 0.56 12.93 4.73
CA LYS A 82 -0.45 13.81 4.13
C LYS A 82 -0.97 13.23 2.83
N ILE A 83 -2.28 13.14 2.72
CA ILE A 83 -3.01 12.81 1.49
C ILE A 83 -3.57 14.13 0.93
N GLY A 84 -3.11 14.53 -0.24
CA GLY A 84 -3.47 15.80 -0.87
C GLY A 84 -4.92 15.85 -1.33
N ASN A 85 -5.43 17.07 -1.60
CA ASN A 85 -6.80 17.28 -2.06
C ASN A 85 -7.07 16.54 -3.39
N ASN A 86 -8.28 16.04 -3.56
CA ASN A 86 -8.75 15.30 -4.73
C ASN A 86 -7.94 14.02 -5.01
N ALA A 87 -7.17 13.52 -4.06
CA ALA A 87 -6.46 12.25 -4.21
C ALA A 87 -7.43 11.07 -4.17
N LYS A 88 -7.04 9.98 -4.84
CA LYS A 88 -7.79 8.71 -4.81
C LYS A 88 -6.87 7.59 -4.36
N ILE A 89 -7.30 6.86 -3.35
CA ILE A 89 -6.62 5.67 -2.84
C ILE A 89 -7.41 4.45 -3.30
N GLY A 90 -6.77 3.57 -4.05
CA GLY A 90 -7.39 2.32 -4.50
C GLY A 90 -7.62 1.33 -3.37
N SER A 91 -8.55 0.40 -3.59
CA SER A 91 -8.87 -0.65 -2.61
C SER A 91 -7.64 -1.49 -2.26
N ASN A 92 -7.56 -1.91 -0.99
CA ASN A 92 -6.46 -2.69 -0.42
C ASN A 92 -5.05 -2.09 -0.60
N ALA A 93 -4.96 -0.78 -0.87
CA ALA A 93 -3.67 -0.11 -0.95
C ALA A 93 -3.08 0.13 0.45
N ILE A 94 -1.79 -0.14 0.61
CA ILE A 94 -1.04 0.21 1.81
C ILE A 94 -0.24 1.49 1.53
N VAL A 95 -0.64 2.59 2.18
CA VAL A 95 -0.08 3.92 1.95
C VAL A 95 0.72 4.34 3.18
N VAL A 96 2.04 4.41 3.03
CA VAL A 96 3.00 4.78 4.08
C VAL A 96 3.84 6.01 3.70
N LYS A 97 3.52 6.64 2.57
CA LYS A 97 4.17 7.86 2.08
C LYS A 97 3.11 8.88 1.67
N GLU A 98 3.49 10.15 1.67
CA GLU A 98 2.62 11.24 1.24
C GLU A 98 2.11 11.03 -0.20
N VAL A 99 0.85 11.38 -0.43
CA VAL A 99 0.22 11.35 -1.76
C VAL A 99 -0.08 12.79 -2.18
N PRO A 100 0.48 13.26 -3.29
CA PRO A 100 0.21 14.61 -3.79
C PRO A 100 -1.26 14.83 -4.15
N ALA A 101 -1.68 16.09 -4.21
CA ALA A 101 -3.03 16.44 -4.67
C ALA A 101 -3.27 15.96 -6.11
N ASN A 102 -4.54 15.67 -6.44
CA ASN A 102 -4.99 15.21 -7.76
C ASN A 102 -4.30 13.90 -8.24
N THR A 103 -3.81 13.07 -7.32
CA THR A 103 -3.07 11.85 -7.62
C THR A 103 -3.90 10.63 -7.26
N THR A 104 -3.86 9.60 -8.11
CA THR A 104 -4.42 8.28 -7.80
C THR A 104 -3.29 7.31 -7.47
N VAL A 105 -3.39 6.62 -6.33
CA VAL A 105 -2.48 5.54 -5.94
C VAL A 105 -3.27 4.24 -5.80
N ILE A 106 -2.68 3.12 -6.23
CA ILE A 106 -3.29 1.80 -6.19
C ILE A 106 -2.33 0.78 -5.59
N GLY A 107 -2.88 -0.26 -4.97
CA GLY A 107 -2.12 -1.44 -4.57
C GLY A 107 -1.86 -2.38 -5.77
N MET A 108 -1.22 -3.52 -5.49
CA MET A 108 -1.00 -4.56 -6.52
C MET A 108 -2.32 -5.23 -6.89
N ALA A 109 -2.62 -5.28 -8.18
CA ALA A 109 -3.73 -6.08 -8.69
C ALA A 109 -3.37 -7.58 -8.66
N ALA A 110 -4.38 -8.41 -8.45
CA ALA A 110 -4.21 -9.85 -8.56
C ALA A 110 -3.72 -10.23 -9.97
N HIS A 111 -2.82 -11.19 -10.05
CA HIS A 111 -2.33 -11.75 -11.30
C HIS A 111 -2.40 -13.28 -11.26
N LYS A 112 -2.52 -13.86 -12.46
CA LYS A 112 -2.56 -15.32 -12.59
C LYS A 112 -1.17 -15.88 -12.25
N VAL A 113 -1.14 -16.77 -11.29
CA VAL A 113 0.09 -17.43 -10.84
C VAL A 113 0.24 -18.77 -11.53
N GLN A 114 -0.84 -19.58 -11.56
CA GLN A 114 -0.80 -20.96 -12.01
C GLN A 114 -2.12 -21.39 -12.62
N GLU A 115 -2.08 -22.33 -13.56
CA GLU A 115 -3.22 -23.13 -13.98
C GLU A 115 -3.16 -24.50 -13.31
N LEU A 116 -4.18 -24.78 -12.49
CA LEU A 116 -4.31 -26.07 -11.83
C LEU A 116 -5.01 -27.06 -12.74
N SER A 117 -4.56 -28.31 -12.76
CA SER A 117 -5.33 -29.39 -13.36
C SER A 117 -6.65 -29.59 -12.59
N ARG A 118 -7.67 -30.19 -13.24
CA ARG A 118 -8.96 -30.44 -12.59
C ARG A 118 -8.87 -31.25 -11.30
N LYS A 119 -7.88 -32.14 -11.18
CA LYS A 119 -7.66 -32.96 -9.98
C LYS A 119 -7.02 -32.15 -8.85
N GLU A 120 -6.09 -31.27 -9.16
CA GLU A 120 -5.46 -30.37 -8.19
C GLU A 120 -6.42 -29.31 -7.68
N ALA A 121 -7.27 -28.75 -8.57
CA ALA A 121 -8.28 -27.76 -8.20
C ALA A 121 -9.36 -28.32 -7.24
N GLN A 122 -9.53 -29.64 -7.14
CA GLN A 122 -10.47 -30.27 -6.20
C GLN A 122 -9.86 -30.51 -4.82
N LYS A 123 -8.54 -30.39 -4.66
CA LYS A 123 -7.91 -30.50 -3.34
C LYS A 123 -8.07 -29.22 -2.56
N PHE A 124 -8.57 -29.33 -1.35
CA PHE A 124 -8.59 -28.17 -0.45
C PHE A 124 -7.15 -27.82 -0.05
N CYS A 125 -6.76 -26.60 -0.34
CA CYS A 125 -5.51 -26.02 0.13
C CYS A 125 -5.85 -24.69 0.82
N ALA A 126 -5.61 -24.62 2.14
CA ALA A 126 -5.79 -23.40 2.88
C ALA A 126 -4.84 -22.32 2.31
N TYR A 127 -5.37 -21.12 2.08
CA TYR A 127 -4.62 -19.97 1.49
C TYR A 127 -4.15 -20.13 0.03
N GLY A 128 -4.54 -21.22 -0.67
CA GLY A 128 -4.21 -21.43 -2.09
C GLY A 128 -2.73 -21.68 -2.39
N ILE A 129 -1.88 -21.83 -1.38
CA ILE A 129 -0.43 -22.03 -1.49
C ILE A 129 -0.06 -23.24 -0.63
N ASP A 130 0.68 -24.19 -1.18
CA ASP A 130 1.28 -25.29 -0.43
C ASP A 130 2.82 -25.15 -0.39
N ALA A 131 3.47 -25.89 0.51
CA ALA A 131 4.91 -25.82 0.71
C ALA A 131 5.75 -26.31 -0.50
N SER A 132 5.12 -26.90 -1.51
CA SER A 132 5.77 -27.37 -2.74
C SER A 132 5.82 -26.31 -3.85
N HIS A 133 5.13 -25.18 -3.65
CA HIS A 133 5.09 -24.08 -4.62
C HIS A 133 5.70 -22.83 -3.98
N PRO A 134 6.88 -22.40 -4.41
CA PRO A 134 7.49 -21.15 -3.95
C PRO A 134 6.61 -19.94 -4.32
N ASP A 135 6.78 -18.85 -3.61
CA ASP A 135 6.05 -17.61 -3.89
C ASP A 135 6.38 -17.15 -5.33
N PRO A 136 5.38 -17.04 -6.21
CA PRO A 136 5.60 -16.67 -7.61
C PRO A 136 6.21 -15.29 -7.79
N MET A 137 6.07 -14.41 -6.80
CA MET A 137 6.74 -13.10 -6.78
C MET A 137 8.23 -13.27 -6.51
N GLU A 138 8.59 -14.19 -5.63
CA GLU A 138 9.97 -14.52 -5.31
C GLU A 138 10.69 -15.14 -6.51
N GLU A 139 10.06 -16.11 -7.20
CA GLU A 139 10.60 -16.69 -8.45
C GLU A 139 10.79 -15.62 -9.55
N ARG A 140 9.83 -14.70 -9.70
CA ARG A 140 9.91 -13.65 -10.68
C ARG A 140 10.99 -12.62 -10.34
N PHE A 141 11.15 -12.33 -9.07
CA PHE A 141 12.19 -11.45 -8.57
C PHE A 141 13.58 -12.06 -8.77
N GLU A 142 13.77 -13.34 -8.43
CA GLU A 142 15.02 -14.05 -8.66
C GLU A 142 15.37 -14.13 -10.15
N LYS A 143 14.38 -14.35 -11.03
CA LYS A 143 14.59 -14.33 -12.47
C LYS A 143 15.08 -12.98 -12.96
N LEU A 144 14.45 -11.90 -12.53
CA LEU A 144 14.83 -10.51 -12.83
C LEU A 144 16.25 -10.20 -12.33
N CYS A 145 16.60 -10.64 -11.13
CA CYS A 145 17.93 -10.46 -10.58
C CYS A 145 18.99 -11.18 -11.43
N ARG A 146 18.74 -12.43 -11.87
CA ARG A 146 19.62 -13.18 -12.77
C ARG A 146 19.79 -12.50 -14.13
N GLU A 147 18.71 -12.00 -14.73
CA GLU A 147 18.76 -11.26 -15.99
C GLU A 147 19.58 -9.97 -15.84
N LEU A 148 19.39 -9.23 -14.76
CA LEU A 148 20.13 -8.00 -14.45
C LEU A 148 21.64 -8.28 -14.28
N GLU A 149 22.02 -9.37 -13.62
CA GLU A 149 23.42 -9.77 -13.48
C GLU A 149 24.06 -10.11 -14.82
N ASN A 150 23.33 -10.80 -15.71
CA ASN A 150 23.82 -11.12 -17.05
C ASN A 150 24.05 -9.85 -17.87
N VAL A 151 23.07 -8.93 -17.89
CA VAL A 151 23.21 -7.64 -18.59
C VAL A 151 24.40 -6.82 -18.04
N LYS A 152 24.61 -6.82 -16.73
CA LYS A 152 25.78 -6.17 -16.12
C LYS A 152 27.10 -6.77 -16.57
N LYS A 153 27.18 -8.09 -16.72
CA LYS A 153 28.39 -8.79 -17.22
C LYS A 153 28.67 -8.42 -18.67
N GLU A 154 27.65 -8.51 -19.54
CA GLU A 154 27.77 -8.15 -20.96
C GLU A 154 28.21 -6.67 -21.12
N LEU A 155 27.63 -5.77 -20.33
CA LEU A 155 27.99 -4.36 -20.33
C LEU A 155 29.44 -4.11 -19.89
N ALA A 156 29.92 -4.92 -18.94
CA ALA A 156 31.33 -4.85 -18.50
C ALA A 156 32.31 -5.36 -19.55
N GLU A 157 31.93 -6.40 -20.30
CA GLU A 157 32.71 -6.95 -21.42
C GLU A 157 32.80 -5.95 -22.58
N LEU A 158 31.66 -5.39 -23.02
CA LEU A 158 31.60 -4.36 -24.05
C LEU A 158 32.41 -3.11 -23.70
N LYS A 159 32.43 -2.72 -22.40
CA LYS A 159 33.27 -1.60 -21.94
C LYS A 159 34.76 -1.91 -21.99
N LYS A 160 35.17 -3.18 -21.80
CA LYS A 160 36.57 -3.60 -21.93
C LYS A 160 37.01 -3.64 -23.40
N GLU A 161 36.16 -4.17 -24.31
CA GLU A 161 36.41 -4.19 -25.75
C GLU A 161 36.61 -2.77 -26.31
N LYS A 162 35.66 -1.83 -26.02
CA LYS A 162 35.81 -0.43 -26.42
C LYS A 162 37.06 0.27 -25.89
N LYS A 163 37.57 -0.18 -24.76
CA LYS A 163 38.80 0.38 -24.18
C LYS A 163 40.07 -0.14 -24.85
N ASN A 164 39.99 -1.35 -25.43
CA ASN A 164 41.07 -1.98 -26.17
C ASN A 164 41.17 -1.45 -27.62
N ASP A 165 39.99 -1.16 -28.25
CA ASP A 165 39.91 -0.61 -29.61
C ASP A 165 40.29 0.90 -29.68
N ALA A 166 40.37 1.58 -28.52
CA ALA A 166 40.72 2.99 -28.42
C ALA A 166 42.24 3.24 -28.08
N LYS A 167 43.04 2.15 -28.06
CA LYS A 167 44.52 2.19 -27.93
C LYS A 167 45.19 1.79 -29.22
#